data_1d05f7fd28dcd120618c131aac69c82f
#
_entry.id   1d05f7fd28dcd120618c131aac69c82f
#
_cell.length_a   1.000
_cell.length_b   1.000
_cell.length_c   1.000
_cell.angle_alpha   90.00
_cell.angle_beta   90.00
_cell.angle_gamma   90.00
#
_symmetry.space_group_name_H-M   'P 1'
#
loop_
_entity.id
_entity.type
_entity.pdbx_description
1 polymer ?
#
loop_
_entity_poly.entity_id
_entity_poly.type
_entity_poly.pdbx_seq_one_letter_code
_entity_poly.pdbx_strand_id
1 'polypeptide(L)'
;MLFLACECPYLDELDRAQLRKTTSSHLTADMLTGLWQCYYPMYVGNVEFKEVRMFSSGKADIIMEDVGGSAYYAETFKWRWDGNYITFTKGNTTYQFQVTDCIFPELFLSDSRRKYPWAWRRPEDCIK
;
A
#
# COMPACT_ATOMS: atom_id res chain seq x y z
N MET A 1 -18.10 12.37 8.17
CA MET A 1 -17.72 12.21 7.75
C MET A 1 -17.39 11.78 6.77
N LEU A 2 -17.28 11.77 6.14
CA LEU A 2 -17.00 11.65 5.23
C LEU A 2 -15.93 10.97 4.86
N PHE A 3 -15.11 10.55 5.46
CA PHE A 3 -14.01 9.78 5.17
C PHE A 3 -14.32 8.45 4.67
N LEU A 4 -15.49 7.99 4.75
CA LEU A 4 -15.90 6.71 4.26
C LEU A 4 -15.68 6.57 2.78
N ALA A 5 -15.77 7.66 2.05
CA ALA A 5 -15.66 7.59 0.60
C ALA A 5 -14.25 7.28 0.14
N CYS A 6 -13.24 7.78 0.82
CA CYS A 6 -11.88 7.57 0.35
C CYS A 6 -11.10 6.58 1.19
N GLU A 7 -11.60 6.24 2.37
CA GLU A 7 -10.94 5.29 3.26
C GLU A 7 -9.51 5.66 3.57
N CYS A 8 -9.25 6.94 3.61
CA CYS A 8 -7.94 7.46 3.97
C CYS A 8 -7.93 7.85 5.42
N PRO A 9 -6.78 7.73 6.09
CA PRO A 9 -6.66 8.36 7.39
C PRO A 9 -6.81 9.86 7.24
N TYR A 10 -7.41 10.51 8.22
CA TYR A 10 -7.48 11.95 8.21
C TYR A 10 -6.08 12.53 8.38
N LEU A 11 -5.73 13.47 7.53
CA LEU A 11 -4.46 14.17 7.61
C LEU A 11 -4.74 15.65 7.53
N ASP A 12 -4.27 16.42 8.51
CA ASP A 12 -4.34 17.86 8.41
C ASP A 12 -3.14 18.38 7.61
N GLU A 13 -3.05 19.68 7.48
CA GLU A 13 -2.01 20.27 6.66
C GLU A 13 -0.61 19.94 7.15
N LEU A 14 -0.42 19.94 8.45
CA LEU A 14 0.87 19.64 9.03
C LEU A 14 1.26 18.17 8.79
N ASP A 15 0.32 17.26 8.97
CA ASP A 15 0.57 15.85 8.76
C ASP A 15 0.92 15.56 7.32
N ARG A 16 0.26 16.23 6.39
CA ARG A 16 0.57 16.05 4.97
C ARG A 16 1.97 16.54 4.65
N ALA A 17 2.35 17.68 5.21
CA ALA A 17 3.69 18.21 4.98
C ALA A 17 4.75 17.30 5.58
N GLN A 18 4.45 16.75 6.75
CA GLN A 18 5.34 15.81 7.40
C GLN A 18 5.50 14.55 6.56
N LEU A 19 4.40 14.01 6.08
CA LEU A 19 4.42 12.78 5.30
C LEU A 19 5.22 12.95 4.01
N ARG A 20 5.11 14.11 3.36
CA ARG A 20 5.87 14.37 2.13
C ARG A 20 7.36 14.31 2.35
N LYS A 21 7.83 14.62 3.55
CA LYS A 21 9.25 14.66 3.85
C LYS A 21 9.72 13.43 4.60
N THR A 22 8.79 12.54 4.95
CA THR A 22 9.10 11.40 5.79
C THR A 22 9.75 10.30 4.97
N THR A 23 10.83 9.76 5.48
CA THR A 23 11.44 8.57 4.92
C THR A 23 10.76 7.34 5.51
N SER A 24 11.08 6.16 4.97
CA SER A 24 10.48 4.93 5.47
C SER A 24 10.72 4.73 6.96
N SER A 25 11.82 5.24 7.49
CA SER A 25 12.14 5.06 8.92
C SER A 25 11.24 5.88 9.84
N HIS A 26 10.50 6.85 9.30
CA HIS A 26 9.60 7.67 10.11
C HIS A 26 8.13 7.30 9.93
N LEU A 27 7.83 6.33 9.07
CA LEU A 27 6.46 5.91 8.85
C LEU A 27 5.98 5.07 10.02
N THR A 28 4.71 5.22 10.34
CA THR A 28 4.05 4.39 11.33
C THR A 28 2.99 3.53 10.62
N ALA A 29 2.55 2.49 11.30
CA ALA A 29 1.50 1.64 10.76
C ALA A 29 0.23 2.44 10.48
N ASP A 30 -0.10 3.40 11.35
CA ASP A 30 -1.30 4.21 11.15
C ASP A 30 -1.25 5.02 9.86
N MET A 31 -0.08 5.48 9.46
CA MET A 31 0.07 6.24 8.22
C MET A 31 -0.14 5.37 7.00
N LEU A 32 0.00 4.06 7.16
CA LEU A 32 -0.15 3.13 6.04
C LEU A 32 -1.57 2.60 5.91
N THR A 33 -2.43 2.79 6.91
CA THR A 33 -3.81 2.30 6.83
C THR A 33 -4.59 3.03 5.76
N GLY A 34 -5.63 2.36 5.25
CA GLY A 34 -6.49 2.92 4.22
C GLY A 34 -6.20 2.31 2.87
N LEU A 35 -6.71 2.95 1.83
CA LEU A 35 -6.67 2.44 0.48
C LEU A 35 -5.48 3.01 -0.28
N TRP A 36 -4.76 2.12 -0.95
CA TRP A 36 -3.70 2.47 -1.87
C TRP A 36 -4.00 1.88 -3.22
N GLN A 37 -3.78 2.65 -4.28
CA GLN A 37 -3.94 2.17 -5.65
C GLN A 37 -2.56 1.97 -6.24
N CYS A 38 -2.38 0.88 -6.97
CA CYS A 38 -1.12 0.62 -7.65
C CYS A 38 -1.09 1.49 -8.91
N TYR A 39 -0.16 2.42 -8.94
CA TYR A 39 -0.15 3.49 -9.94
C TYR A 39 0.18 2.97 -11.33
N TYR A 40 1.18 2.09 -11.40
CA TYR A 40 1.54 1.39 -12.64
C TYR A 40 1.38 -0.09 -12.39
N PRO A 41 1.35 -0.92 -13.44
CA PRO A 41 1.23 -2.36 -13.24
C PRO A 41 2.24 -2.86 -12.21
N MET A 42 1.73 -3.55 -11.20
CA MET A 42 2.55 -4.08 -10.13
C MET A 42 2.50 -5.60 -10.18
N TYR A 43 3.44 -6.18 -10.93
CA TYR A 43 3.50 -7.62 -11.08
C TYR A 43 4.34 -8.22 -9.95
N VAL A 44 3.75 -9.14 -9.21
CA VAL A 44 4.41 -9.83 -8.11
C VAL A 44 4.28 -11.31 -8.38
N GLY A 45 5.31 -11.93 -8.93
CA GLY A 45 5.22 -13.31 -9.37
C GLY A 45 4.19 -13.45 -10.47
N ASN A 46 3.18 -14.28 -10.24
CA ASN A 46 2.15 -14.59 -11.21
C ASN A 46 0.89 -13.74 -11.07
N VAL A 47 0.90 -12.73 -10.22
CA VAL A 47 -0.27 -11.90 -10.01
C VAL A 47 0.07 -10.44 -10.20
N GLU A 48 -0.94 -9.66 -10.54
CA GLU A 48 -0.82 -8.20 -10.58
C GLU A 48 -1.65 -7.63 -9.44
N PHE A 49 -1.02 -6.79 -8.61
CA PHE A 49 -1.73 -6.08 -7.55
C PHE A 49 -2.38 -4.85 -8.14
N LYS A 50 -3.67 -4.67 -7.86
CA LYS A 50 -4.43 -3.51 -8.35
C LYS A 50 -4.66 -2.48 -7.26
N GLU A 51 -5.11 -2.94 -6.10
CA GLU A 51 -5.39 -2.08 -4.96
C GLU A 51 -5.06 -2.83 -3.69
N VAL A 52 -4.64 -2.09 -2.68
CA VAL A 52 -4.33 -2.65 -1.36
C VAL A 52 -5.03 -1.78 -0.33
N ARG A 53 -5.85 -2.40 0.50
CA ARG A 53 -6.51 -1.71 1.59
C ARG A 53 -6.06 -2.33 2.89
N MET A 54 -5.40 -1.52 3.72
CA MET A 54 -4.86 -1.99 5.00
C MET A 54 -5.69 -1.42 6.13
N PHE A 55 -6.13 -2.30 7.02
CA PHE A 55 -6.97 -1.93 8.16
C PHE A 55 -6.14 -1.90 9.43
N SER A 56 -6.50 -1.02 10.34
CA SER A 56 -5.81 -0.92 11.63
C SER A 56 -5.91 -2.20 12.45
N SER A 57 -6.85 -3.08 12.10
CA SER A 57 -7.00 -4.37 12.77
C SER A 57 -5.88 -5.35 12.43
N GLY A 58 -5.03 -5.04 11.46
CA GLY A 58 -3.99 -5.96 11.01
C GLY A 58 -4.41 -6.82 9.84
N LYS A 59 -5.58 -6.55 9.26
CA LYS A 59 -6.02 -7.24 8.04
C LYS A 59 -5.80 -6.34 6.84
N ALA A 60 -5.68 -6.95 5.67
CA ALA A 60 -5.55 -6.23 4.42
C ALA A 60 -6.33 -6.96 3.35
N ASP A 61 -7.04 -6.18 2.52
CA ASP A 61 -7.69 -6.73 1.33
C ASP A 61 -6.89 -6.28 0.12
N ILE A 62 -6.51 -7.24 -0.71
CA ILE A 62 -5.72 -6.96 -1.91
C ILE A 62 -6.53 -7.39 -3.11
N ILE A 63 -6.76 -6.45 -4.03
CA ILE A 63 -7.41 -6.74 -5.30
C ILE A 63 -6.31 -7.14 -6.27
N MET A 64 -6.44 -8.32 -6.84
CA MET A 64 -5.42 -8.92 -7.69
C MET A 64 -6.02 -9.42 -8.98
N GLU A 65 -5.13 -9.67 -9.95
CA GLU A 65 -5.48 -10.33 -11.19
C GLU A 65 -4.33 -11.28 -11.53
N ASP A 66 -4.65 -12.52 -11.88
CA ASP A 66 -3.60 -13.43 -12.33
C ASP A 66 -3.04 -12.92 -13.66
N VAL A 67 -1.73 -12.99 -13.81
CA VAL A 67 -1.09 -12.59 -15.06
C VAL A 67 -1.62 -13.47 -16.18
N GLY A 68 -2.18 -12.83 -17.20
CA GLY A 68 -2.84 -13.55 -18.28
C GLY A 68 -4.27 -13.94 -18.00
N GLY A 69 -4.76 -13.65 -16.81
CA GLY A 69 -6.15 -13.91 -16.46
C GLY A 69 -7.06 -12.80 -16.94
N SER A 70 -8.35 -13.00 -16.78
CA SER A 70 -9.33 -12.06 -17.27
C SER A 70 -10.24 -11.50 -16.17
N ALA A 71 -10.03 -11.90 -14.93
CA ALA A 71 -10.90 -11.49 -13.85
C ALA A 71 -10.09 -11.05 -12.65
N TYR A 72 -10.60 -10.01 -11.99
CA TYR A 72 -10.05 -9.54 -10.72
C TYR A 72 -10.64 -10.37 -9.60
N TYR A 73 -9.88 -10.50 -8.51
CA TYR A 73 -10.38 -11.14 -7.31
C TYR A 73 -9.75 -10.46 -6.11
N ALA A 74 -10.39 -10.62 -4.96
CA ALA A 74 -9.94 -10.04 -3.72
C ALA A 74 -9.48 -11.14 -2.79
N GLU A 75 -8.37 -10.91 -2.10
CA GLU A 75 -7.88 -11.83 -1.08
C GLU A 75 -7.58 -11.06 0.18
N THR A 76 -7.89 -11.67 1.32
CA THR A 76 -7.65 -11.06 2.62
C THR A 76 -6.40 -11.66 3.23
N PHE A 77 -5.49 -10.78 3.62
CA PHE A 77 -4.22 -11.14 4.23
C PHE A 77 -4.14 -10.55 5.63
N LYS A 78 -3.17 -11.00 6.41
CA LYS A 78 -2.70 -10.26 7.57
C LYS A 78 -1.56 -9.38 7.12
N TRP A 79 -1.45 -8.18 7.70
CA TRP A 79 -0.35 -7.31 7.35
C TRP A 79 0.32 -6.78 8.59
N ARG A 80 1.59 -6.43 8.45
CA ARG A 80 2.33 -5.75 9.51
C ARG A 80 3.39 -4.86 8.89
N TRP A 81 3.79 -3.88 9.68
CA TRP A 81 4.84 -2.93 9.34
C TRP A 81 5.90 -2.99 10.43
N ASP A 82 7.16 -3.20 10.05
CA ASP A 82 8.23 -3.33 11.03
C ASP A 82 9.19 -2.14 11.00
N GLY A 83 8.84 -1.07 10.32
CA GLY A 83 9.68 0.11 10.18
C GLY A 83 10.47 0.14 8.88
N ASN A 84 10.46 -0.95 8.15
CA ASN A 84 11.19 -1.04 6.88
C ASN A 84 10.42 -1.82 5.84
N TYR A 85 9.70 -2.86 6.25
CA TYR A 85 8.98 -3.75 5.34
C TYR A 85 7.51 -3.80 5.68
N ILE A 86 6.67 -3.84 4.64
CA ILE A 86 5.28 -4.21 4.74
C ILE A 86 5.22 -5.69 4.38
N THR A 87 4.66 -6.50 5.25
CA THR A 87 4.56 -7.95 5.04
C THR A 87 3.09 -8.34 5.04
N PHE A 88 2.69 -9.08 4.02
CA PHE A 88 1.35 -9.66 3.91
C PHE A 88 1.47 -11.18 3.99
N THR A 89 0.68 -11.80 4.85
CA THR A 89 0.70 -13.25 5.00
C THR A 89 -0.70 -13.83 4.92
N LYS A 90 -0.80 -14.96 4.26
CA LYS A 90 -2.03 -15.74 4.18
C LYS A 90 -1.64 -17.21 4.00
N GLY A 91 -1.82 -18.01 5.03
CA GLY A 91 -1.38 -19.40 4.98
C GLY A 91 0.12 -19.47 4.75
N ASN A 92 0.53 -20.14 3.70
CA ASN A 92 1.94 -20.28 3.35
C ASN A 92 2.42 -19.19 2.39
N THR A 93 1.54 -18.27 2.01
CA THR A 93 1.90 -17.21 1.09
C THR A 93 2.36 -15.99 1.86
N THR A 94 3.51 -15.45 1.47
CA THR A 94 4.05 -14.24 2.08
C THR A 94 4.51 -13.31 0.97
N TYR A 95 4.07 -12.05 1.05
CA TYR A 95 4.60 -10.98 0.22
C TYR A 95 5.26 -9.97 1.14
N GLN A 96 6.46 -9.55 0.79
CA GLN A 96 7.20 -8.61 1.63
C GLN A 96 7.81 -7.54 0.74
N PHE A 97 7.54 -6.30 1.08
CA PHE A 97 8.01 -5.16 0.31
C PHE A 97 8.71 -4.16 1.21
N GLN A 98 9.89 -3.73 0.79
CA GLN A 98 10.59 -2.67 1.47
C GLN A 98 10.04 -1.34 1.00
N VAL A 99 9.71 -0.46 1.93
CA VAL A 99 9.31 0.91 1.59
C VAL A 99 10.60 1.69 1.36
N THR A 100 10.80 2.14 0.13
CA THR A 100 12.03 2.82 -0.24
C THR A 100 11.90 4.33 -0.13
N ASP A 101 10.68 4.84 -0.24
CA ASP A 101 10.45 6.27 -0.13
C ASP A 101 8.98 6.54 0.13
N CYS A 102 8.69 7.70 0.66
CA CYS A 102 7.32 8.12 0.90
C CYS A 102 7.22 9.61 0.59
N ILE A 103 6.58 9.92 -0.52
CA ILE A 103 6.37 11.29 -0.95
C ILE A 103 4.88 11.44 -1.21
N PHE A 104 4.14 11.84 -0.17
CA PHE A 104 2.69 11.94 -0.27
C PHE A 104 2.29 12.64 -1.57
N PRO A 105 1.35 12.11 -2.34
CA PRO A 105 0.44 11.00 -2.00
C PRO A 105 0.94 9.62 -2.45
N GLU A 106 2.23 9.46 -2.65
CA GLU A 106 2.79 8.22 -3.19
C GLU A 106 3.67 7.52 -2.18
N LEU A 107 3.67 6.21 -2.26
CA LEU A 107 4.51 5.34 -1.46
C LEU A 107 5.27 4.44 -2.43
N PHE A 108 6.58 4.36 -2.28
CA PHE A 108 7.41 3.58 -3.19
C PHE A 108 7.89 2.32 -2.49
N LEU A 109 7.74 1.19 -3.18
CA LEU A 109 8.03 -0.11 -2.60
C LEU A 109 8.88 -0.92 -3.56
N SER A 110 9.71 -1.79 -3.00
CA SER A 110 10.56 -2.65 -3.80
C SER A 110 10.70 -4.01 -3.13
N ASP A 111 10.97 -5.03 -3.92
CA ASP A 111 11.49 -6.27 -3.39
C ASP A 111 12.94 -6.41 -3.86
N SER A 112 13.62 -7.45 -3.40
CA SER A 112 15.04 -7.59 -3.66
C SER A 112 15.37 -7.85 -5.12
N ARG A 113 14.36 -8.07 -5.97
CA ARG A 113 14.59 -8.42 -7.37
C ARG A 113 14.33 -7.27 -8.32
N ARG A 114 13.89 -6.10 -7.81
CA ARG A 114 13.54 -4.99 -8.69
C ARG A 114 14.62 -3.95 -8.72
N LYS A 115 14.85 -3.44 -9.92
CA LYS A 115 15.75 -2.31 -10.12
C LYS A 115 15.08 -0.99 -9.78
N TYR A 116 13.78 -0.87 -10.09
CA TYR A 116 13.02 0.35 -9.83
C TYR A 116 11.83 0.01 -8.95
N PRO A 117 11.46 0.89 -8.01
CA PRO A 117 10.35 0.60 -7.11
C PRO A 117 9.02 0.68 -7.82
N TRP A 118 8.03 -0.01 -7.24
CA TRP A 118 6.63 0.21 -7.58
C TRP A 118 6.14 1.43 -6.82
N ALA A 119 5.07 2.05 -7.35
CA ALA A 119 4.44 3.19 -6.68
C ALA A 119 3.01 2.84 -6.33
N TRP A 120 2.65 3.08 -5.08
CA TRP A 120 1.27 3.08 -4.63
C TRP A 120 0.86 4.52 -4.44
N ARG A 121 -0.40 4.84 -4.73
CA ARG A 121 -0.88 6.19 -4.63
C ARG A 121 -2.22 6.22 -3.91
N ARG A 122 -2.42 7.22 -3.07
CA ARG A 122 -3.74 7.45 -2.47
C ARG A 122 -4.72 7.83 -3.56
N PRO A 123 -6.02 7.42 -3.43
CA PRO A 123 -7.04 7.87 -4.36
C PRO A 123 -7.15 9.38 -4.37
N GLU A 124 -7.60 9.93 -5.49
CA GLU A 124 -7.70 11.38 -5.63
C GLU A 124 -8.55 12.04 -4.56
N ASP A 125 -9.58 11.36 -4.10
CA ASP A 125 -10.45 11.87 -3.04
C ASP A 125 -9.68 12.15 -1.76
N CYS A 126 -8.56 11.50 -1.56
CA CYS A 126 -7.77 11.63 -0.35
C CYS A 126 -6.68 12.69 -0.46
N ILE A 127 -6.50 13.28 -1.64
CA ILE A 127 -5.35 14.14 -1.90
C ILE A 127 -5.69 15.61 -1.75
N LYS A 128 -6.93 15.95 -1.73
CA LYS A 128 -7.37 17.35 -1.72
C LYS A 128 -6.84 18.19 -0.59
#